data_cd6e4a4aa95ca0b4bb13f875e4e24f4b
#
_entry.id   cd6e4a4aa95ca0b4bb13f875e4e24f4b
#
_cell.length_a   1.000
_cell.length_b   1.000
_cell.length_c   1.000
_cell.angle_alpha   90.00
_cell.angle_beta   90.00
_cell.angle_gamma   90.00
#
_symmetry.space_group_name_H-M   'P 1'
#
loop_
_entity.id
_entity.type
_entity.pdbx_description
1 polymer ?
#
loop_
_entity_poly.entity_id
_entity_poly.type
_entity_poly.pdbx_seq_one_letter_code
_entity_poly.pdbx_strand_id
1 'polypeptide(L)'
;EEIAQGLLRLGHPAQALHGDLSQGERERVLGAFRQGEVRVLVATDVAARGLDIPQVDLVVHYRLPDRAEAYQHRSGRTGRAGRGGRVVLLYGPRERRDVEALERAVGRRFKRVNPPTPEEVLEAKWRHLLARLARVPEKDYRLYQDFAGRLFAEGRVEVVAALLALLLGGAPAERSLLTGEEGWRTYKATGPRLSLPRLVALLKGQGLEVGKVAEAEGGFYVDLRPEARPEVAGL
;
A
#
# COMPACT_ATOMS: atom_id res chain seq x y z
N GLU A 1 9.08 15.14 1.23
CA GLU A 1 10.24 14.49 0.59
C GLU A 1 10.43 13.04 1.04
N GLU A 2 10.45 12.75 2.33
CA GLU A 2 10.65 11.40 2.90
C GLU A 2 9.80 10.31 2.24
N ILE A 3 8.50 10.60 2.03
CA ILE A 3 7.58 9.65 1.39
C ILE A 3 8.00 9.36 -0.05
N ALA A 4 8.38 10.39 -0.81
CA ALA A 4 8.81 10.22 -2.20
C ALA A 4 10.11 9.40 -2.27
N GLN A 5 11.07 9.69 -1.41
CA GLN A 5 12.31 8.93 -1.30
C GLN A 5 12.07 7.48 -0.87
N GLY A 6 11.15 7.26 0.09
CA GLY A 6 10.73 5.92 0.49
C GLY A 6 10.15 5.11 -0.67
N LEU A 7 9.28 5.73 -1.46
CA LEU A 7 8.69 5.11 -2.66
C LEU A 7 9.73 4.81 -3.73
N LEU A 8 10.70 5.71 -3.95
CA LEU A 8 11.82 5.47 -4.88
C LEU A 8 12.66 4.27 -4.46
N ARG A 9 12.99 4.14 -3.16
CA ARG A 9 13.72 2.97 -2.65
C ARG A 9 12.96 1.66 -2.85
N LEU A 10 11.63 1.72 -2.87
CA LEU A 10 10.74 0.58 -3.17
C LEU A 10 10.53 0.35 -4.69
N GLY A 11 11.23 1.09 -5.55
CA GLY A 11 11.15 0.94 -7.00
C GLY A 11 9.96 1.64 -7.65
N HIS A 12 9.28 2.54 -6.94
CA HIS A 12 8.20 3.34 -7.51
C HIS A 12 8.72 4.71 -7.94
N PRO A 13 8.64 5.09 -9.24
CA PRO A 13 9.03 6.41 -9.71
C PRO A 13 8.18 7.49 -9.06
N ALA A 14 8.70 8.14 -8.03
CA ALA A 14 8.00 9.13 -7.23
C ALA A 14 8.81 10.42 -7.10
N GLN A 15 8.12 11.55 -7.10
CA GLN A 15 8.72 12.86 -6.82
C GLN A 15 7.84 13.67 -5.87
N ALA A 16 8.52 14.53 -5.07
CA ALA A 16 7.85 15.43 -4.16
C ALA A 16 7.53 16.76 -4.86
N LEU A 17 6.39 17.36 -4.47
CA LEU A 17 5.96 18.69 -4.89
C LEU A 17 5.55 19.50 -3.65
N HIS A 18 6.40 20.43 -3.22
CA HIS A 18 6.20 21.24 -2.01
C HIS A 18 6.54 22.71 -2.22
N GLY A 19 6.29 23.52 -1.20
CA GLY A 19 6.42 24.97 -1.28
C GLY A 19 7.84 25.47 -1.55
N ASP A 20 8.86 24.74 -1.09
CA ASP A 20 10.26 25.14 -1.18
C ASP A 20 10.88 24.94 -2.57
N LEU A 21 10.19 24.25 -3.48
CA LEU A 21 10.62 24.10 -4.87
C LEU A 21 10.45 25.43 -5.62
N SER A 22 11.45 25.80 -6.40
CA SER A 22 11.38 26.88 -7.36
C SER A 22 10.33 26.59 -8.44
N GLN A 23 9.84 27.63 -9.13
CA GLN A 23 8.87 27.46 -10.21
C GLN A 23 9.37 26.53 -11.32
N GLY A 24 10.64 26.65 -11.70
CA GLY A 24 11.23 25.77 -12.72
C GLY A 24 11.33 24.31 -12.30
N GLU A 25 11.58 24.03 -11.00
CA GLU A 25 11.57 22.67 -10.47
C GLU A 25 10.17 22.09 -10.46
N ARG A 26 9.17 22.87 -10.07
CA ARG A 26 7.76 22.43 -10.11
C ARG A 26 7.32 22.06 -11.52
N GLU A 27 7.68 22.88 -12.51
CA GLU A 27 7.35 22.63 -13.92
C GLU A 27 8.03 21.36 -14.45
N ARG A 28 9.29 21.12 -14.08
CA ARG A 28 10.01 19.88 -14.41
C ARG A 28 9.34 18.66 -13.81
N VAL A 29 8.99 18.70 -12.51
CA VAL A 29 8.30 17.59 -11.82
C VAL A 29 6.96 17.29 -12.48
N LEU A 30 6.16 18.33 -12.76
CA LEU A 30 4.86 18.17 -13.44
C LEU A 30 5.01 17.71 -14.88
N GLY A 31 6.06 18.13 -15.58
CA GLY A 31 6.41 17.66 -16.92
C GLY A 31 6.69 16.16 -16.94
N ALA A 32 7.58 15.71 -16.06
CA ALA A 32 7.92 14.28 -15.90
C ALA A 32 6.69 13.44 -15.49
N PHE A 33 5.81 14.00 -14.65
CA PHE A 33 4.56 13.33 -14.27
C PHE A 33 3.57 13.21 -15.43
N ARG A 34 3.41 14.26 -16.26
CA ARG A 34 2.57 14.21 -17.47
C ARG A 34 3.10 13.22 -18.51
N GLN A 35 4.40 13.07 -18.62
CA GLN A 35 5.06 12.13 -19.53
C GLN A 35 5.06 10.68 -19.00
N GLY A 36 4.65 10.46 -17.74
CA GLY A 36 4.62 9.13 -17.11
C GLY A 36 5.97 8.62 -16.62
N GLU A 37 7.02 9.44 -16.69
CA GLU A 37 8.33 9.16 -16.09
C GLU A 37 8.24 9.09 -14.57
N VAL A 38 7.47 10.02 -13.98
CA VAL A 38 7.05 10.02 -12.58
C VAL A 38 5.64 9.44 -12.53
N ARG A 39 5.45 8.38 -11.75
CA ARG A 39 4.15 7.70 -11.60
C ARG A 39 3.43 8.08 -10.32
N VAL A 40 4.16 8.54 -9.31
CA VAL A 40 3.61 8.96 -8.01
C VAL A 40 4.07 10.38 -7.71
N LEU A 41 3.11 11.29 -7.56
CA LEU A 41 3.37 12.65 -7.15
C LEU A 41 3.01 12.81 -5.67
N VAL A 42 3.99 13.12 -4.82
CA VAL A 42 3.79 13.38 -3.40
C VAL A 42 3.71 14.90 -3.19
N ALA A 43 2.49 15.42 -3.04
CA ALA A 43 2.27 16.85 -2.99
C ALA A 43 1.71 17.32 -1.63
N THR A 44 2.07 18.54 -1.23
CA THR A 44 1.42 19.28 -0.15
C THR A 44 0.25 20.10 -0.72
N ASP A 45 -0.74 20.44 0.12
CA ASP A 45 -1.88 21.27 -0.28
C ASP A 45 -1.47 22.64 -0.84
N VAL A 46 -0.46 23.25 -0.24
CA VAL A 46 0.05 24.56 -0.66
C VAL A 46 0.63 24.50 -2.07
N ALA A 47 1.44 23.47 -2.33
CA ALA A 47 2.06 23.30 -3.64
C ALA A 47 1.07 22.83 -4.72
N ALA A 48 0.00 22.14 -4.32
CA ALA A 48 -1.05 21.67 -5.25
C ALA A 48 -2.04 22.77 -5.66
N ARG A 49 -2.13 23.87 -4.90
CA ARG A 49 -3.01 24.99 -5.23
C ARG A 49 -2.46 25.79 -6.43
N GLY A 50 -3.34 26.10 -7.36
CA GLY A 50 -2.99 26.93 -8.54
C GLY A 50 -2.16 26.19 -9.60
N LEU A 51 -1.82 24.92 -9.38
CA LEU A 51 -1.16 24.12 -10.39
C LEU A 51 -2.17 23.26 -11.15
N ASP A 52 -1.97 23.20 -12.47
CA ASP A 52 -2.69 22.28 -13.35
C ASP A 52 -2.10 20.86 -13.21
N ILE A 53 -2.45 20.22 -12.09
CA ILE A 53 -2.12 18.80 -11.88
C ILE A 53 -3.02 17.96 -12.78
N PRO A 54 -2.44 17.12 -13.64
CA PRO A 54 -3.24 16.26 -14.52
C PRO A 54 -4.14 15.34 -13.73
N GLN A 55 -5.20 14.88 -14.36
CA GLN A 55 -6.11 13.92 -13.78
C GLN A 55 -5.39 12.61 -13.50
N VAL A 56 -5.61 12.04 -12.31
CA VAL A 56 -4.98 10.81 -11.85
C VAL A 56 -6.02 9.71 -11.62
N ASP A 57 -5.58 8.46 -11.68
CA ASP A 57 -6.44 7.29 -11.44
C ASP A 57 -6.69 7.08 -9.94
N LEU A 58 -5.74 7.49 -9.09
CA LEU A 58 -5.76 7.27 -7.64
C LEU A 58 -5.28 8.53 -6.91
N VAL A 59 -6.03 8.92 -5.89
CA VAL A 59 -5.61 9.90 -4.88
C VAL A 59 -5.48 9.19 -3.53
N VAL A 60 -4.32 9.32 -2.90
CA VAL A 60 -4.09 8.80 -1.54
C VAL A 60 -3.93 9.97 -0.58
N HIS A 61 -4.82 10.07 0.40
CA HIS A 61 -4.64 10.96 1.54
C HIS A 61 -3.75 10.27 2.56
N TYR A 62 -2.47 10.63 2.57
CA TYR A 62 -1.49 10.10 3.53
C TYR A 62 -1.78 10.55 4.95
N ARG A 63 -2.29 11.77 5.09
CA ARG A 63 -2.86 12.32 6.34
C ARG A 63 -4.29 12.74 6.11
N LEU A 64 -5.12 12.59 7.11
CA LEU A 64 -6.50 13.03 7.05
C LEU A 64 -6.56 14.53 6.75
N PRO A 65 -7.48 14.97 5.89
CA PRO A 65 -7.75 16.38 5.69
C PRO A 65 -8.49 16.97 6.90
N ASP A 66 -8.12 18.18 7.29
CA ASP A 66 -8.70 18.88 8.45
C ASP A 66 -10.16 19.26 8.22
N ARG A 67 -10.58 19.41 6.94
CA ARG A 67 -11.89 19.91 6.54
C ARG A 67 -12.40 19.21 5.28
N ALA A 68 -13.73 19.20 5.13
CA ALA A 68 -14.40 18.58 3.98
C ALA A 68 -13.97 19.21 2.64
N GLU A 69 -13.72 20.53 2.61
CA GLU A 69 -13.27 21.23 1.40
C GLU A 69 -11.88 20.75 0.97
N ALA A 70 -10.96 20.54 1.92
CA ALA A 70 -9.64 19.98 1.62
C ALA A 70 -9.76 18.57 1.05
N TYR A 71 -10.64 17.74 1.63
CA TYR A 71 -10.96 16.42 1.07
C TYR A 71 -11.45 16.51 -0.36
N GLN A 72 -12.42 17.40 -0.63
CA GLN A 72 -13.01 17.55 -1.96
C GLN A 72 -11.99 18.04 -2.99
N HIS A 73 -11.16 19.03 -2.63
CA HIS A 73 -10.13 19.58 -3.51
C HIS A 73 -9.06 18.55 -3.88
N ARG A 74 -8.59 17.74 -2.90
CA ARG A 74 -7.62 16.66 -3.15
C ARG A 74 -8.27 15.55 -3.97
N SER A 75 -9.43 15.07 -3.56
CA SER A 75 -10.17 13.99 -4.21
C SER A 75 -10.60 14.37 -5.63
N GLY A 76 -10.90 15.65 -5.86
CA GLY A 76 -11.25 16.18 -7.18
C GLY A 76 -10.12 16.15 -8.21
N ARG A 77 -8.96 15.58 -7.91
CA ARG A 77 -7.90 15.26 -8.89
C ARG A 77 -8.15 13.94 -9.60
N THR A 78 -9.13 13.15 -9.18
CA THR A 78 -9.55 11.91 -9.84
C THR A 78 -11.05 11.90 -10.14
N GLY A 79 -11.51 10.96 -10.95
CA GLY A 79 -12.94 10.74 -11.19
C GLY A 79 -13.65 11.84 -11.98
N ARG A 80 -12.99 12.52 -12.93
CA ARG A 80 -13.58 13.56 -13.78
C ARG A 80 -13.91 13.05 -15.18
N ALA A 81 -14.82 13.75 -15.85
CA ALA A 81 -15.21 13.52 -17.27
C ALA A 81 -15.65 12.08 -17.56
N GLY A 82 -16.43 11.46 -16.65
CA GLY A 82 -16.98 10.11 -16.88
C GLY A 82 -15.97 8.97 -16.65
N ARG A 83 -14.72 9.27 -16.29
CA ARG A 83 -13.74 8.25 -15.89
C ARG A 83 -13.89 7.92 -14.41
N GLY A 84 -13.90 6.63 -14.09
CA GLY A 84 -13.83 6.18 -12.70
C GLY A 84 -12.51 6.62 -12.05
N GLY A 85 -12.58 7.01 -10.76
CA GLY A 85 -11.40 7.34 -9.96
C GLY A 85 -11.50 6.72 -8.59
N ARG A 86 -10.35 6.50 -7.96
CA ARG A 86 -10.28 5.97 -6.60
C ARG A 86 -9.66 6.98 -5.65
N VAL A 87 -10.23 7.07 -4.46
CA VAL A 87 -9.70 7.86 -3.35
C VAL A 87 -9.50 6.92 -2.17
N VAL A 88 -8.32 6.95 -1.60
CA VAL A 88 -7.95 6.17 -0.41
C VAL A 88 -7.53 7.13 0.69
N LEU A 89 -8.06 6.94 1.90
CA LEU A 89 -7.62 7.63 3.10
C LEU A 89 -6.86 6.64 3.97
N LEU A 90 -5.63 6.98 4.34
CA LEU A 90 -4.88 6.26 5.35
C LEU A 90 -5.20 6.87 6.71
N TYR A 91 -5.54 6.05 7.68
CA TYR A 91 -5.80 6.51 9.04
C TYR A 91 -5.43 5.45 10.06
N GLY A 92 -4.96 5.91 11.21
CA GLY A 92 -4.66 5.04 12.35
C GLY A 92 -5.90 4.78 13.23
N PRO A 93 -5.82 3.81 14.15
CA PRO A 93 -6.94 3.49 15.05
C PRO A 93 -7.47 4.69 15.86
N ARG A 94 -6.60 5.63 16.20
CA ARG A 94 -6.95 6.83 16.98
C ARG A 94 -7.71 7.89 16.16
N GLU A 95 -7.56 7.88 14.84
CA GLU A 95 -8.16 8.87 13.92
C GLU A 95 -9.56 8.46 13.44
N ARG A 96 -10.09 7.35 13.96
CA ARG A 96 -11.41 6.84 13.54
C ARG A 96 -12.53 7.87 13.68
N ARG A 97 -12.56 8.60 14.81
CA ARG A 97 -13.59 9.64 15.06
C ARG A 97 -13.49 10.78 14.07
N ASP A 98 -12.28 11.12 13.65
CA ASP A 98 -12.03 12.19 12.67
C ASP A 98 -12.51 11.74 11.28
N VAL A 99 -12.30 10.47 10.92
CA VAL A 99 -12.85 9.89 9.68
C VAL A 99 -14.38 9.91 9.70
N GLU A 100 -15.02 9.54 10.79
CA GLU A 100 -16.49 9.58 10.94
C GLU A 100 -17.04 11.01 10.87
N ALA A 101 -16.30 11.98 11.43
CA ALA A 101 -16.64 13.40 11.32
C ALA A 101 -16.52 13.88 9.87
N LEU A 102 -15.46 13.49 9.18
CA LEU A 102 -15.26 13.79 7.77
C LEU A 102 -16.37 13.18 6.89
N GLU A 103 -16.77 11.94 7.13
CA GLU A 103 -17.88 11.27 6.43
C GLU A 103 -19.18 12.07 6.55
N ARG A 104 -19.50 12.53 7.77
CA ARG A 104 -20.68 13.38 8.01
C ARG A 104 -20.59 14.70 7.26
N ALA A 105 -19.43 15.34 7.29
CA ALA A 105 -19.22 16.64 6.63
C ALA A 105 -19.26 16.54 5.09
N VAL A 106 -18.79 15.42 4.55
CA VAL A 106 -18.81 15.13 3.10
C VAL A 106 -20.18 14.58 2.64
N GLY A 107 -21.01 14.09 3.57
CA GLY A 107 -22.30 13.45 3.27
C GLY A 107 -22.17 12.06 2.64
N ARG A 108 -21.04 11.38 2.85
CA ARG A 108 -20.75 10.09 2.21
C ARG A 108 -20.03 9.15 3.18
N ARG A 109 -20.48 7.89 3.23
CA ARG A 109 -19.75 6.83 3.94
C ARG A 109 -18.59 6.30 3.10
N PHE A 110 -17.44 6.07 3.75
CA PHE A 110 -16.27 5.46 3.12
C PHE A 110 -16.27 3.95 3.37
N LYS A 111 -15.88 3.19 2.36
CA LYS A 111 -15.68 1.75 2.51
C LYS A 111 -14.42 1.52 3.34
N ARG A 112 -14.55 0.84 4.48
CA ARG A 112 -13.41 0.42 5.29
C ARG A 112 -12.73 -0.78 4.62
N VAL A 113 -11.43 -0.71 4.46
CA VAL A 113 -10.60 -1.80 3.94
C VAL A 113 -9.37 -1.94 4.83
N ASN A 114 -8.93 -3.15 5.06
CA ASN A 114 -7.68 -3.41 5.73
C ASN A 114 -6.51 -3.16 4.75
N PRO A 115 -5.30 -2.83 5.24
CA PRO A 115 -4.11 -2.92 4.43
C PRO A 115 -3.97 -4.32 3.82
N PRO A 116 -3.44 -4.43 2.58
CA PRO A 116 -3.26 -5.73 1.94
C PRO A 116 -2.24 -6.58 2.72
N THR A 117 -2.47 -7.88 2.78
CA THR A 117 -1.48 -8.82 3.33
C THR A 117 -0.27 -8.95 2.40
N PRO A 118 0.89 -9.44 2.90
CA PRO A 118 2.05 -9.73 2.05
C PRO A 118 1.70 -10.65 0.87
N GLU A 119 0.85 -11.64 1.11
CA GLU A 119 0.37 -12.59 0.09
C GLU A 119 -0.47 -11.89 -0.98
N GLU A 120 -1.39 -11.01 -0.59
CA GLU A 120 -2.21 -10.22 -1.52
C GLU A 120 -1.34 -9.27 -2.36
N VAL A 121 -0.29 -8.68 -1.75
CA VAL A 121 0.68 -7.84 -2.47
C VAL A 121 1.46 -8.67 -3.49
N LEU A 122 1.93 -9.86 -3.10
CA LEU A 122 2.67 -10.75 -4.00
C LEU A 122 1.78 -11.20 -5.17
N GLU A 123 0.54 -11.58 -4.90
CA GLU A 123 -0.44 -11.97 -5.92
C GLU A 123 -0.74 -10.83 -6.90
N ALA A 124 -0.84 -9.58 -6.39
CA ALA A 124 -1.03 -8.41 -7.24
C ALA A 124 0.20 -8.15 -8.13
N LYS A 125 1.41 -8.27 -7.59
CA LYS A 125 2.67 -8.18 -8.35
C LYS A 125 2.74 -9.26 -9.42
N TRP A 126 2.38 -10.47 -9.09
CA TRP A 126 2.35 -11.61 -10.02
C TRP A 126 1.40 -11.36 -11.20
N ARG A 127 0.15 -10.97 -10.92
CA ARG A 127 -0.82 -10.62 -11.98
C ARG A 127 -0.31 -9.48 -12.89
N HIS A 128 0.33 -8.47 -12.29
CA HIS A 128 0.92 -7.38 -13.06
C HIS A 128 2.08 -7.86 -13.95
N LEU A 129 2.94 -8.74 -13.43
CA LEU A 129 4.03 -9.35 -14.20
C LEU A 129 3.48 -10.16 -15.39
N LEU A 130 2.47 -11.02 -15.17
CA LEU A 130 1.84 -11.79 -16.25
C LEU A 130 1.26 -10.88 -17.34
N ALA A 131 0.58 -9.79 -16.95
CA ALA A 131 0.04 -8.82 -17.91
C ALA A 131 1.13 -8.09 -18.71
N ARG A 132 2.33 -7.89 -18.14
CA ARG A 132 3.50 -7.35 -18.85
C ARG A 132 4.10 -8.40 -19.78
N LEU A 133 4.28 -9.62 -19.31
CA LEU A 133 4.84 -10.74 -20.10
C LEU A 133 3.99 -11.05 -21.33
N ALA A 134 2.66 -10.97 -21.21
CA ALA A 134 1.75 -11.16 -22.35
C ALA A 134 1.92 -10.12 -23.49
N ARG A 135 2.64 -9.03 -23.23
CA ARG A 135 2.93 -7.98 -24.23
C ARG A 135 4.34 -8.09 -24.82
N VAL A 136 5.15 -9.03 -24.34
CA VAL A 136 6.51 -9.24 -24.88
C VAL A 136 6.38 -9.92 -26.25
N PRO A 137 6.93 -9.32 -27.32
CA PRO A 137 6.86 -9.92 -28.64
C PRO A 137 7.62 -11.26 -28.70
N GLU A 138 7.13 -12.22 -29.46
CA GLU A 138 7.74 -13.53 -29.60
C GLU A 138 9.23 -13.46 -30.01
N LYS A 139 9.57 -12.52 -30.91
CA LYS A 139 10.95 -12.31 -31.36
C LYS A 139 11.93 -12.02 -30.21
N ASP A 140 11.45 -11.41 -29.11
CA ASP A 140 12.29 -10.98 -28.00
C ASP A 140 12.55 -12.11 -26.98
N TYR A 141 11.65 -13.11 -26.89
CA TYR A 141 11.85 -14.26 -25.98
C TYR A 141 12.22 -15.56 -26.67
N ARG A 142 12.08 -15.65 -28.00
CA ARG A 142 12.37 -16.86 -28.79
C ARG A 142 13.77 -17.39 -28.58
N LEU A 143 14.77 -16.49 -28.44
CA LEU A 143 16.18 -16.85 -28.19
C LEU A 143 16.39 -17.56 -26.84
N TYR A 144 15.45 -17.41 -25.91
CA TYR A 144 15.54 -17.96 -24.56
C TYR A 144 14.74 -19.27 -24.38
N GLN A 145 14.00 -19.71 -25.42
CA GLN A 145 13.12 -20.88 -25.32
C GLN A 145 13.90 -22.17 -25.03
N ASP A 146 15.07 -22.36 -25.66
CA ASP A 146 15.90 -23.54 -25.42
C ASP A 146 16.48 -23.58 -24.00
N PHE A 147 16.83 -22.40 -23.44
CA PHE A 147 17.27 -22.31 -22.05
C PHE A 147 16.12 -22.61 -21.08
N ALA A 148 14.95 -22.05 -21.35
CA ALA A 148 13.74 -22.33 -20.56
C ALA A 148 13.37 -23.81 -20.62
N GLY A 149 13.40 -24.41 -21.83
CA GLY A 149 13.13 -25.84 -22.02
C GLY A 149 14.07 -26.75 -21.21
N ARG A 150 15.36 -26.42 -21.14
CA ARG A 150 16.33 -27.15 -20.30
C ARG A 150 16.02 -27.01 -18.82
N LEU A 151 15.71 -25.81 -18.32
CA LEU A 151 15.32 -25.60 -16.92
C LEU A 151 14.09 -26.42 -16.53
N PHE A 152 13.09 -26.50 -17.42
CA PHE A 152 11.90 -27.32 -17.18
C PHE A 152 12.21 -28.82 -17.23
N ALA A 153 13.05 -29.27 -18.17
CA ALA A 153 13.44 -30.68 -18.28
C ALA A 153 14.27 -31.18 -17.09
N GLU A 154 15.10 -30.29 -16.51
CA GLU A 154 15.90 -30.57 -15.33
C GLU A 154 15.13 -30.40 -14.00
N GLY A 155 13.87 -29.95 -14.05
CA GLY A 155 13.06 -29.70 -12.86
C GLY A 155 13.58 -28.54 -11.96
N ARG A 156 14.33 -27.61 -12.54
CA ARG A 156 15.01 -26.51 -11.81
C ARG A 156 14.02 -25.41 -11.39
N VAL A 157 13.02 -25.80 -10.58
CA VAL A 157 11.97 -24.88 -10.10
C VAL A 157 12.55 -23.75 -9.27
N GLU A 158 13.61 -24.01 -8.50
CA GLU A 158 14.30 -23.01 -7.68
C GLU A 158 14.94 -21.89 -8.52
N VAL A 159 15.43 -22.20 -9.72
CA VAL A 159 15.98 -21.17 -10.63
C VAL A 159 14.87 -20.28 -11.16
N VAL A 160 13.74 -20.86 -11.54
CA VAL A 160 12.56 -20.10 -11.97
C VAL A 160 12.04 -19.23 -10.82
N ALA A 161 11.97 -19.77 -9.59
CA ALA A 161 11.58 -19.01 -8.41
C ALA A 161 12.55 -17.84 -8.12
N ALA A 162 13.85 -18.04 -8.27
CA ALA A 162 14.86 -17.00 -8.11
C ALA A 162 14.71 -15.89 -9.17
N LEU A 163 14.45 -16.25 -10.43
CA LEU A 163 14.17 -15.27 -11.50
C LEU A 163 12.91 -14.44 -11.18
N LEU A 164 11.85 -15.08 -10.70
CA LEU A 164 10.63 -14.41 -10.29
C LEU A 164 10.89 -13.47 -9.11
N ALA A 165 11.69 -13.88 -8.13
CA ALA A 165 12.07 -13.04 -7.00
C ALA A 165 12.85 -11.78 -7.46
N LEU A 166 13.75 -11.91 -8.42
CA LEU A 166 14.44 -10.77 -9.02
C LEU A 166 13.49 -9.83 -9.75
N LEU A 167 12.54 -10.36 -10.53
CA LEU A 167 11.57 -9.56 -11.29
C LEU A 167 10.51 -8.89 -10.42
N LEU A 168 10.10 -9.54 -9.34
CA LEU A 168 9.06 -9.05 -8.43
C LEU A 168 9.61 -8.26 -7.24
N GLY A 169 10.94 -8.25 -7.06
CA GLY A 169 11.60 -7.50 -6.00
C GLY A 169 11.53 -8.17 -4.63
N GLY A 170 11.66 -9.48 -4.57
CA GLY A 170 11.66 -10.24 -3.32
C GLY A 170 10.30 -10.31 -2.61
N ALA A 171 10.26 -11.04 -1.51
CA ALA A 171 9.07 -11.08 -0.65
C ALA A 171 8.87 -9.70 0.02
N PRO A 172 7.63 -9.21 0.13
CA PRO A 172 7.35 -8.03 0.94
C PRO A 172 7.86 -8.25 2.35
N ALA A 173 8.66 -7.31 2.87
CA ALA A 173 9.09 -7.38 4.26
C ALA A 173 7.86 -7.34 5.18
N GLU A 174 7.75 -8.32 6.06
CA GLU A 174 6.70 -8.30 7.08
C GLU A 174 7.03 -7.23 8.11
N ARG A 175 6.16 -6.25 8.20
CA ARG A 175 6.30 -5.11 9.11
C ARG A 175 5.02 -4.91 9.89
N SER A 176 5.19 -4.55 11.16
CA SER A 176 4.08 -4.08 11.98
C SER A 176 3.35 -2.92 11.30
N LEU A 177 2.04 -3.02 11.18
CA LEU A 177 1.19 -1.90 10.76
C LEU A 177 0.99 -0.87 11.87
N LEU A 178 1.38 -1.22 13.12
CA LEU A 178 1.26 -0.36 14.29
C LEU A 178 2.52 0.46 14.57
N THR A 179 3.71 -0.12 14.29
CA THR A 179 5.01 0.50 14.60
C THR A 179 5.89 0.72 13.37
N GLY A 180 5.67 -0.01 12.28
CA GLY A 180 6.53 -0.03 11.10
C GLY A 180 7.77 -0.90 11.25
N GLU A 181 8.00 -1.54 12.40
CA GLU A 181 9.15 -2.40 12.68
C GLU A 181 9.09 -3.71 11.88
N GLU A 182 10.23 -4.14 11.35
CA GLU A 182 10.38 -5.42 10.67
C GLU A 182 10.29 -6.61 11.64
N GLY A 183 9.90 -7.76 11.11
CA GLY A 183 9.78 -9.00 11.87
C GLY A 183 8.52 -9.08 12.72
N TRP A 184 7.52 -8.28 12.41
CA TRP A 184 6.20 -8.31 13.02
C TRP A 184 5.11 -8.34 11.96
N ARG A 185 4.07 -9.14 12.19
CA ARG A 185 2.83 -9.16 11.39
C ARG A 185 1.68 -8.71 12.28
N THR A 186 0.91 -7.73 11.81
CA THR A 186 -0.27 -7.24 12.53
C THR A 186 -1.50 -8.07 12.19
N TYR A 187 -2.12 -8.64 13.20
CA TYR A 187 -3.37 -9.37 13.13
C TYR A 187 -4.51 -8.53 13.71
N LYS A 188 -5.72 -8.77 13.23
CA LYS A 188 -6.94 -8.23 13.85
C LYS A 188 -7.62 -9.33 14.65
N ALA A 189 -7.69 -9.17 15.96
CA ALA A 189 -8.41 -10.04 16.87
C ALA A 189 -9.81 -9.46 17.14
N THR A 190 -10.84 -10.27 16.92
CA THR A 190 -12.24 -9.90 17.18
C THR A 190 -12.92 -10.99 17.99
N GLY A 191 -13.88 -10.63 18.80
CA GLY A 191 -14.66 -11.61 19.56
C GLY A 191 -15.62 -10.94 20.52
N PRO A 192 -16.70 -11.66 20.93
CA PRO A 192 -17.65 -11.14 21.89
C PRO A 192 -16.96 -11.01 23.26
N ARG A 193 -17.05 -9.82 23.86
CA ARG A 193 -16.43 -9.49 25.17
C ARG A 193 -14.90 -9.64 25.20
N LEU A 194 -14.23 -9.48 24.04
CA LEU A 194 -12.77 -9.48 23.99
C LEU A 194 -12.23 -8.23 24.68
N SER A 195 -11.36 -8.43 25.69
CA SER A 195 -10.63 -7.35 26.37
C SER A 195 -9.14 -7.49 26.13
N LEU A 196 -8.41 -6.39 26.21
CA LEU A 196 -6.94 -6.40 26.03
C LEU A 196 -6.23 -7.40 26.95
N PRO A 197 -6.49 -7.44 28.27
CA PRO A 197 -5.85 -8.42 29.16
C PRO A 197 -6.14 -9.86 28.75
N ARG A 198 -7.38 -10.15 28.37
CA ARG A 198 -7.80 -11.50 27.93
C ARG A 198 -7.10 -11.92 26.64
N LEU A 199 -7.03 -11.03 25.65
CA LEU A 199 -6.32 -11.28 24.39
C LEU A 199 -4.86 -11.59 24.63
N VAL A 200 -4.16 -10.73 25.39
CA VAL A 200 -2.73 -10.91 25.69
C VAL A 200 -2.48 -12.21 26.48
N ALA A 201 -3.33 -12.52 27.44
CA ALA A 201 -3.22 -13.76 28.22
C ALA A 201 -3.41 -15.01 27.34
N LEU A 202 -4.39 -15.00 26.44
CA LEU A 202 -4.64 -16.07 25.46
C LEU A 202 -3.44 -16.32 24.54
N LEU A 203 -2.92 -15.26 23.93
CA LEU A 203 -1.80 -15.38 23.00
C LEU A 203 -0.51 -15.83 23.70
N LYS A 204 -0.21 -15.30 24.89
CA LYS A 204 0.93 -15.75 25.70
C LYS A 204 0.75 -17.18 26.20
N GLY A 205 -0.48 -17.60 26.51
CA GLY A 205 -0.80 -18.98 26.88
C GLY A 205 -0.52 -19.99 25.76
N GLN A 206 -0.56 -19.55 24.51
CA GLN A 206 -0.16 -20.34 23.32
C GLN A 206 1.36 -20.25 23.04
N GLY A 207 2.15 -19.61 23.89
CA GLY A 207 3.59 -19.43 23.70
C GLY A 207 3.95 -18.38 22.64
N LEU A 208 2.99 -17.54 22.22
CA LEU A 208 3.23 -16.54 21.18
C LEU A 208 3.87 -15.28 21.76
N GLU A 209 4.85 -14.75 21.05
CA GLU A 209 5.45 -13.45 21.35
C GLU A 209 4.50 -12.35 20.88
N VAL A 210 4.03 -11.52 21.81
CA VAL A 210 3.10 -10.42 21.56
C VAL A 210 3.85 -9.10 21.55
N GLY A 211 3.83 -8.41 20.42
CA GLY A 211 4.40 -7.08 20.25
C GLY A 211 3.41 -5.97 20.63
N LYS A 212 3.29 -4.95 19.77
CA LYS A 212 2.36 -3.83 19.98
C LYS A 212 0.92 -4.29 19.86
N VAL A 213 0.05 -3.72 20.72
CA VAL A 213 -1.40 -3.90 20.63
C VAL A 213 -2.07 -2.54 20.57
N ALA A 214 -3.09 -2.40 19.73
CA ALA A 214 -3.91 -1.20 19.61
C ALA A 214 -5.40 -1.57 19.49
N GLU A 215 -6.27 -0.71 19.98
CA GLU A 215 -7.72 -0.88 19.82
C GLU A 215 -8.13 -0.76 18.35
N ALA A 216 -9.06 -1.62 17.95
CA ALA A 216 -9.66 -1.65 16.63
C ALA A 216 -11.19 -1.67 16.73
N GLU A 217 -11.88 -1.46 15.63
CA GLU A 217 -13.33 -1.60 15.57
C GLU A 217 -13.74 -3.06 15.83
N GLY A 218 -14.42 -3.28 16.95
CA GLY A 218 -14.89 -4.61 17.35
C GLY A 218 -13.80 -5.55 17.86
N GLY A 219 -12.64 -5.02 18.29
CA GLY A 219 -11.54 -5.84 18.80
C GLY A 219 -10.21 -5.09 18.95
N PHE A 220 -9.12 -5.76 18.59
CA PHE A 220 -7.77 -5.24 18.74
C PHE A 220 -6.92 -5.58 17.52
N TYR A 221 -6.00 -4.69 17.14
CA TYR A 221 -4.85 -5.04 16.31
C TYR A 221 -3.72 -5.50 17.24
N VAL A 222 -3.05 -6.59 16.88
CA VAL A 222 -1.94 -7.17 17.65
C VAL A 222 -0.82 -7.59 16.72
N ASP A 223 0.40 -7.22 17.08
CA ASP A 223 1.60 -7.67 16.38
C ASP A 223 2.07 -9.01 16.97
N LEU A 224 2.25 -9.98 16.10
CA LEU A 224 2.83 -11.29 16.39
C LEU A 224 4.03 -11.53 15.45
N ARG A 225 4.90 -12.47 15.80
CA ARG A 225 5.95 -12.91 14.88
C ARG A 225 5.34 -13.52 13.61
N PRO A 226 6.00 -13.38 12.45
CA PRO A 226 5.46 -13.84 11.15
C PRO A 226 5.17 -15.34 11.10
N GLU A 227 5.96 -16.14 11.81
CA GLU A 227 5.80 -17.59 11.97
C GLU A 227 4.66 -18.00 12.92
N ALA A 228 4.10 -17.04 13.66
CA ALA A 228 3.02 -17.30 14.60
C ALA A 228 1.79 -17.89 13.88
N ARG A 229 1.25 -18.95 14.44
CA ARG A 229 -0.01 -19.58 14.02
C ARG A 229 -0.99 -19.54 15.18
N PRO A 230 -1.62 -18.37 15.45
CA PRO A 230 -2.56 -18.28 16.55
C PRO A 230 -3.74 -19.21 16.30
N GLU A 231 -4.07 -20.06 17.26
CA GLU A 231 -5.29 -20.86 17.20
C GLU A 231 -6.50 -19.95 17.37
N VAL A 232 -7.38 -19.97 16.37
CA VAL A 232 -8.54 -19.08 16.30
C VAL A 232 -9.75 -19.62 17.05
N ALA A 233 -9.66 -20.85 17.55
CA ALA A 233 -10.75 -21.51 18.28
C ALA A 233 -11.00 -20.84 19.62
N GLY A 234 -12.12 -20.11 19.73
CA GLY A 234 -12.65 -19.56 20.98
C GLY A 234 -12.31 -18.09 21.27
N LEU A 235 -11.98 -17.29 20.28
CA LEU A 235 -11.94 -15.82 20.40
C LEU A 235 -13.28 -15.17 20.10
#